data_e29870e6ca49099df3c9a9551d3b8159
#
_entry.id   e29870e6ca49099df3c9a9551d3b8159
#
_cell.length_a   1.000
_cell.length_b   1.000
_cell.length_c   1.000
_cell.angle_alpha   90.00
_cell.angle_beta   90.00
_cell.angle_gamma   90.00
#
_symmetry.space_group_name_H-M   'P 1'
#
loop_
_entity.id
_entity.type
_entity.pdbx_description
1 polymer ?
#
loop_
_entity_poly.entity_id
_entity_poly.type
_entity_poly.pdbx_seq_one_letter_code
_entity_poly.pdbx_strand_id
1 'polypeptide(L)'
;MNPEIFKHIELLLGSVGFIIALFFGLFLIITKEQRTSGNVFLAMYLLAISLRIGKSLFYNYFPIDPIIRNVFLGLLLAIGPSLWFYAKRSFLINEINSKRSIFIQYAPWLLFVIFCWVIPNDDSVFSRIIFLGLLSHILLYGLYTLYWLFANKNQSNHKRYKVYYWLLFFTMLTIAMSLIQIGVFLRIVPYLSTAFLFSAIVLVLLIYALRNPFLFKIENKKYANSSLTNQNIKVYLDQLTYLMDEEKLFLDPKITLTKLSNKIGITSKQLSQVINQSKNENYSQFIARHRITEAKRLLQLPEYQNYKISSIAYDCGFNSISSFNTAFKKITNTTAVQFRETQLDSL
;
A
#
# COMPACT_ATOMS: atom_id res chain seq x y z
N MET A 1 -14.50 21.92 -37.65
CA MET A 1 -15.04 20.67 -37.08
C MET A 1 -16.33 21.03 -36.34
N ASN A 2 -17.38 20.25 -36.50
CA ASN A 2 -18.70 20.57 -35.93
C ASN A 2 -18.62 20.64 -34.40
N PRO A 3 -19.10 21.72 -33.72
CA PRO A 3 -19.06 21.86 -32.25
C PRO A 3 -19.68 20.67 -31.48
N GLU A 4 -20.69 20.02 -32.05
CA GLU A 4 -21.33 18.85 -31.48
C GLU A 4 -20.39 17.62 -31.43
N ILE A 5 -19.58 17.42 -32.47
CA ILE A 5 -18.60 16.33 -32.50
C ILE A 5 -17.57 16.51 -31.40
N PHE A 6 -17.15 17.75 -31.12
CA PHE A 6 -16.23 18.02 -29.99
C PHE A 6 -16.83 17.66 -28.65
N LYS A 7 -18.10 17.96 -28.39
CA LYS A 7 -18.77 17.57 -27.14
C LYS A 7 -18.83 16.06 -26.95
N HIS A 8 -19.08 15.30 -28.01
CA HIS A 8 -19.12 13.84 -27.94
C HIS A 8 -17.73 13.23 -27.70
N ILE A 9 -16.69 13.79 -28.34
CA ILE A 9 -15.31 13.36 -28.11
C ILE A 9 -14.90 13.64 -26.65
N GLU A 10 -15.21 14.82 -26.12
CA GLU A 10 -14.96 15.20 -24.73
C GLU A 10 -15.68 14.25 -23.76
N LEU A 11 -16.96 13.95 -24.04
CA LEU A 11 -17.74 13.01 -23.24
C LEU A 11 -17.07 11.62 -23.21
N LEU A 12 -16.73 11.08 -24.37
CA LEU A 12 -16.11 9.76 -24.48
C LEU A 12 -14.77 9.71 -23.74
N LEU A 13 -13.88 10.65 -24.02
CA LEU A 13 -12.53 10.66 -23.42
C LEU A 13 -12.57 10.97 -21.92
N GLY A 14 -13.38 11.94 -21.52
CA GLY A 14 -13.52 12.33 -20.12
C GLY A 14 -14.22 11.27 -19.27
N SER A 15 -15.22 10.56 -19.83
CA SER A 15 -15.96 9.51 -19.11
C SER A 15 -15.08 8.32 -18.76
N VAL A 16 -14.13 7.94 -19.62
CA VAL A 16 -13.17 6.87 -19.31
C VAL A 16 -12.37 7.21 -18.06
N GLY A 17 -11.76 8.39 -18.01
CA GLY A 17 -11.00 8.84 -16.85
C GLY A 17 -11.86 9.00 -15.59
N PHE A 18 -13.06 9.56 -15.74
CA PHE A 18 -14.03 9.69 -14.66
C PHE A 18 -14.37 8.33 -14.04
N ILE A 19 -14.77 7.36 -14.85
CA ILE A 19 -15.17 6.02 -14.41
C ILE A 19 -14.00 5.31 -13.71
N ILE A 20 -12.82 5.30 -14.34
CA ILE A 20 -11.63 4.65 -13.78
C ILE A 20 -11.26 5.28 -12.44
N ALA A 21 -11.21 6.60 -12.32
CA ALA A 21 -10.86 7.28 -11.08
C ALA A 21 -11.90 7.03 -9.97
N LEU A 22 -13.18 7.01 -10.32
CA LEU A 22 -14.27 6.71 -9.41
C LEU A 22 -14.15 5.28 -8.85
N PHE A 23 -14.07 4.27 -9.72
CA PHE A 23 -13.96 2.88 -9.31
C PHE A 23 -12.67 2.60 -8.54
N PHE A 24 -11.55 3.16 -8.96
CA PHE A 24 -10.28 2.97 -8.25
C PHE A 24 -10.31 3.63 -6.86
N GLY A 25 -10.88 4.83 -6.75
CA GLY A 25 -11.08 5.49 -5.46
C GLY A 25 -11.97 4.68 -4.51
N LEU A 26 -13.10 4.16 -5.01
CA LEU A 26 -13.99 3.28 -4.24
C LEU A 26 -13.30 1.96 -3.84
N PHE A 27 -12.57 1.34 -4.76
CA PHE A 27 -11.80 0.12 -4.50
C PHE A 27 -10.84 0.29 -3.31
N LEU A 28 -10.10 1.40 -3.25
CA LEU A 28 -9.16 1.68 -2.16
C LEU A 28 -9.84 1.85 -0.78
N ILE A 29 -11.12 2.24 -0.74
CA ILE A 29 -11.87 2.39 0.51
C ILE A 29 -12.56 1.10 0.92
N ILE A 30 -13.18 0.40 -0.03
CA ILE A 30 -14.03 -0.77 0.23
C ILE A 30 -13.18 -2.00 0.55
N THR A 31 -12.07 -2.20 -0.17
CA THR A 31 -11.23 -3.39 0.01
C THR A 31 -10.41 -3.27 1.28
N LYS A 32 -10.72 -4.10 2.29
CA LYS A 32 -10.06 -4.09 3.61
C LYS A 32 -8.54 -4.22 3.53
N GLU A 33 -8.05 -5.03 2.60
CA GLU A 33 -6.61 -5.26 2.38
C GLU A 33 -5.88 -4.02 1.84
N GLN A 34 -6.60 -3.12 1.16
CA GLN A 34 -6.08 -1.90 0.56
C GLN A 34 -6.33 -0.66 1.43
N ARG A 35 -7.16 -0.75 2.47
CA ARG A 35 -7.54 0.37 3.32
C ARG A 35 -6.42 0.79 4.27
N THR A 36 -5.28 1.21 3.74
CA THR A 36 -4.22 1.85 4.54
C THR A 36 -4.60 3.29 4.89
N SER A 37 -3.96 3.85 5.90
CA SER A 37 -4.18 5.25 6.26
C SER A 37 -3.78 6.23 5.14
N GLY A 38 -2.80 5.87 4.30
CA GLY A 38 -2.40 6.61 3.11
C GLY A 38 -3.41 6.47 1.98
N ASN A 39 -3.84 5.25 1.68
CA ASN A 39 -4.77 4.97 0.58
C ASN A 39 -6.13 5.65 0.73
N VAL A 40 -6.59 5.90 1.96
CA VAL A 40 -7.82 6.68 2.20
C VAL A 40 -7.68 8.09 1.60
N PHE A 41 -6.52 8.74 1.74
CA PHE A 41 -6.30 10.07 1.16
C PHE A 41 -6.12 10.02 -0.36
N LEU A 42 -5.50 8.98 -0.91
CA LEU A 42 -5.47 8.75 -2.36
C LEU A 42 -6.90 8.56 -2.90
N ALA A 43 -7.72 7.80 -2.21
CA ALA A 43 -9.13 7.63 -2.58
C ALA A 43 -9.89 8.94 -2.54
N MET A 44 -9.72 9.77 -1.50
CA MET A 44 -10.32 11.11 -1.41
C MET A 44 -9.88 12.00 -2.58
N TYR A 45 -8.59 11.97 -2.94
CA TYR A 45 -8.06 12.67 -4.11
C TYR A 45 -8.75 12.22 -5.40
N LEU A 46 -8.79 10.90 -5.67
CA LEU A 46 -9.37 10.33 -6.88
C LEU A 46 -10.88 10.61 -6.97
N LEU A 47 -11.61 10.48 -5.87
CA LEU A 47 -13.05 10.77 -5.82
C LEU A 47 -13.33 12.26 -6.04
N ALA A 48 -12.57 13.15 -5.40
CA ALA A 48 -12.75 14.59 -5.55
C ALA A 48 -12.55 15.03 -7.01
N ILE A 49 -11.47 14.59 -7.65
CA ILE A 49 -11.20 14.95 -9.05
C ILE A 49 -12.16 14.28 -10.02
N SER A 50 -12.53 13.02 -9.77
CA SER A 50 -13.52 12.29 -10.57
C SER A 50 -14.87 13.00 -10.54
N LEU A 51 -15.43 13.27 -9.37
CA LEU A 51 -16.72 13.95 -9.24
C LEU A 51 -16.71 15.35 -9.86
N ARG A 52 -15.59 16.09 -9.71
CA ARG A 52 -15.44 17.41 -10.34
C ARG A 52 -15.51 17.35 -11.87
N ILE A 53 -14.87 16.34 -12.47
CA ILE A 53 -14.86 16.15 -13.92
C ILE A 53 -16.20 15.59 -14.40
N GLY A 54 -16.74 14.59 -13.70
CA GLY A 54 -18.07 14.04 -14.01
C GLY A 54 -19.14 15.12 -14.06
N LYS A 55 -19.15 16.07 -13.10
CA LYS A 55 -20.04 17.24 -13.13
C LYS A 55 -19.83 18.07 -14.41
N SER A 56 -18.58 18.28 -14.82
CA SER A 56 -18.26 19.08 -16.01
C SER A 56 -18.77 18.41 -17.29
N LEU A 57 -18.62 17.11 -17.42
CA LEU A 57 -19.15 16.33 -18.54
C LEU A 57 -20.68 16.37 -18.58
N PHE A 58 -21.32 16.21 -17.42
CA PHE A 58 -22.78 16.24 -17.32
C PHE A 58 -23.37 17.62 -17.67
N TYR A 59 -22.68 18.68 -17.23
CA TYR A 59 -23.09 20.06 -17.47
C TYR A 59 -23.14 20.42 -18.96
N ASN A 60 -22.38 19.76 -19.84
CA ASN A 60 -22.42 19.99 -21.29
C ASN A 60 -23.73 19.55 -21.93
N TYR A 61 -24.52 18.70 -21.26
CA TYR A 61 -25.77 18.13 -21.78
C TYR A 61 -27.01 18.57 -20.99
N PHE A 62 -26.83 18.86 -19.70
CA PHE A 62 -27.92 19.18 -18.81
C PHE A 62 -27.58 20.42 -17.97
N PRO A 63 -28.51 21.39 -17.87
CA PRO A 63 -28.32 22.51 -16.97
C PRO A 63 -28.27 22.02 -15.53
N ILE A 64 -27.27 22.48 -14.80
CA ILE A 64 -27.09 22.17 -13.36
C ILE A 64 -27.25 23.48 -12.57
N ASP A 65 -28.00 23.40 -11.47
CA ASP A 65 -28.18 24.52 -10.55
C ASP A 65 -26.83 25.10 -10.08
N PRO A 66 -26.67 26.43 -10.00
CA PRO A 66 -25.42 27.06 -9.55
C PRO A 66 -24.93 26.58 -8.19
N ILE A 67 -25.82 26.31 -7.24
CA ILE A 67 -25.45 25.81 -5.90
C ILE A 67 -24.80 24.43 -6.03
N ILE A 68 -25.42 23.54 -6.80
CA ILE A 68 -24.86 22.20 -7.05
C ILE A 68 -23.50 22.32 -7.74
N ARG A 69 -23.36 23.22 -8.73
CA ARG A 69 -22.07 23.48 -9.39
C ARG A 69 -21.00 23.90 -8.39
N ASN A 70 -21.35 24.74 -7.41
CA ASN A 70 -20.44 25.21 -6.37
C ASN A 70 -20.02 24.09 -5.40
N VAL A 71 -20.93 23.18 -5.02
CA VAL A 71 -20.56 22.01 -4.20
C VAL A 71 -19.44 21.20 -4.88
N PHE A 72 -19.59 20.91 -6.19
CA PHE A 72 -18.55 20.19 -6.94
C PHE A 72 -17.28 21.05 -7.17
N LEU A 73 -17.42 22.36 -7.25
CA LEU A 73 -16.29 23.29 -7.36
C LEU A 73 -15.45 23.25 -6.08
N GLY A 74 -16.10 23.20 -4.93
CA GLY A 74 -15.45 23.08 -3.62
C GLY A 74 -14.55 21.87 -3.47
N LEU A 75 -14.81 20.76 -4.21
CA LEU A 75 -13.95 19.57 -4.18
C LEU A 75 -12.50 19.87 -4.56
N LEU A 76 -12.22 20.94 -5.30
CA LEU A 76 -10.86 21.38 -5.60
C LEU A 76 -10.05 21.67 -4.33
N LEU A 77 -10.70 22.16 -3.26
CA LEU A 77 -10.05 22.40 -1.97
C LEU A 77 -9.72 21.13 -1.20
N ALA A 78 -10.36 20.00 -1.51
CA ALA A 78 -10.03 18.72 -0.91
C ALA A 78 -8.84 18.02 -1.59
N ILE A 79 -8.53 18.35 -2.85
CA ILE A 79 -7.47 17.69 -3.64
C ILE A 79 -6.08 17.93 -3.02
N GLY A 80 -5.77 19.19 -2.69
CA GLY A 80 -4.46 19.55 -2.15
C GLY A 80 -4.11 18.84 -0.83
N PRO A 81 -4.95 18.96 0.22
CA PRO A 81 -4.76 18.22 1.46
C PRO A 81 -4.69 16.71 1.27
N SER A 82 -5.50 16.16 0.36
CA SER A 82 -5.48 14.72 0.05
C SER A 82 -4.13 14.28 -0.53
N LEU A 83 -3.56 15.04 -1.46
CA LEU A 83 -2.21 14.78 -1.99
C LEU A 83 -1.17 14.81 -0.88
N TRP A 84 -1.19 15.86 -0.05
CA TRP A 84 -0.25 16.03 1.05
C TRP A 84 -0.29 14.89 2.06
N PHE A 85 -1.48 14.56 2.58
CA PHE A 85 -1.61 13.47 3.55
C PHE A 85 -1.33 12.10 2.94
N TYR A 86 -1.65 11.90 1.67
CA TYR A 86 -1.25 10.68 0.96
C TYR A 86 0.27 10.55 0.90
N ALA A 87 0.96 11.58 0.45
CA ALA A 87 2.42 11.58 0.35
C ALA A 87 3.07 11.36 1.73
N LYS A 88 2.66 12.14 2.73
CA LYS A 88 3.22 12.06 4.08
C LYS A 88 3.03 10.68 4.71
N ARG A 89 1.82 10.10 4.62
CA ARG A 89 1.51 8.79 5.23
C ARG A 89 2.07 7.61 4.47
N SER A 90 2.24 7.73 3.17
CA SER A 90 2.87 6.67 2.37
C SER A 90 4.39 6.66 2.54
N PHE A 91 4.99 7.83 2.78
CA PHE A 91 6.43 7.96 2.99
C PHE A 91 6.84 7.69 4.44
N LEU A 92 6.11 8.21 5.44
CA LEU A 92 6.39 8.07 6.87
C LEU A 92 5.39 7.10 7.53
N ILE A 93 5.74 5.82 7.61
CA ILE A 93 4.83 4.75 8.09
C ILE A 93 4.39 4.95 9.55
N ASN A 94 5.17 5.62 10.38
CA ASN A 94 4.94 5.76 11.83
C ASN A 94 4.37 7.11 12.27
N GLU A 95 4.21 8.07 11.36
CA GLU A 95 3.60 9.34 11.74
C GLU A 95 2.07 9.27 11.75
N ILE A 96 1.50 9.49 12.93
CA ILE A 96 0.07 9.68 13.12
C ILE A 96 -0.19 11.18 13.08
N ASN A 97 -0.70 11.68 11.94
CA ASN A 97 -1.18 13.06 11.92
C ASN A 97 -2.30 13.22 12.95
N SER A 98 -2.25 14.27 13.76
CA SER A 98 -3.32 14.55 14.73
C SER A 98 -4.63 14.77 13.96
N LYS A 99 -5.73 14.30 14.50
CA LYS A 99 -7.08 14.55 13.93
C LYS A 99 -7.31 16.06 13.72
N ARG A 100 -6.77 16.90 14.61
CA ARG A 100 -6.83 18.36 14.52
C ARG A 100 -6.14 18.88 13.25
N SER A 101 -4.95 18.37 12.90
CA SER A 101 -4.24 18.79 11.68
C SER A 101 -5.01 18.43 10.41
N ILE A 102 -5.63 17.25 10.37
CA ILE A 102 -6.47 16.83 9.24
C ILE A 102 -7.67 17.79 9.13
N PHE A 103 -8.38 18.02 10.23
CA PHE A 103 -9.55 18.89 10.25
C PHE A 103 -9.22 20.30 9.76
N ILE A 104 -8.13 20.92 10.25
CA ILE A 104 -7.71 22.27 9.85
C ILE A 104 -7.45 22.35 8.35
N GLN A 105 -6.81 21.34 7.75
CA GLN A 105 -6.49 21.40 6.32
C GLN A 105 -7.69 21.13 5.40
N TYR A 106 -8.72 20.42 5.88
CA TYR A 106 -9.98 20.25 5.15
C TYR A 106 -11.04 21.32 5.50
N ALA A 107 -10.79 22.17 6.50
CA ALA A 107 -11.72 23.23 6.90
C ALA A 107 -12.08 24.19 5.75
N PRO A 108 -11.15 24.64 4.88
CA PRO A 108 -11.51 25.47 3.73
C PRO A 108 -12.53 24.81 2.79
N TRP A 109 -12.41 23.50 2.55
CA TRP A 109 -13.38 22.75 1.77
C TRP A 109 -14.75 22.69 2.46
N LEU A 110 -14.78 22.37 3.75
CA LEU A 110 -16.03 22.32 4.52
C LEU A 110 -16.74 23.68 4.54
N LEU A 111 -15.99 24.76 4.81
CA LEU A 111 -16.52 26.11 4.79
C LEU A 111 -17.04 26.49 3.40
N PHE A 112 -16.31 26.17 2.34
CA PHE A 112 -16.75 26.44 0.98
C PHE A 112 -18.07 25.73 0.64
N VAL A 113 -18.24 24.47 1.05
CA VAL A 113 -19.47 23.70 0.85
C VAL A 113 -20.63 24.27 1.68
N ILE A 114 -20.39 24.67 2.94
CA ILE A 114 -21.41 25.27 3.80
C ILE A 114 -21.92 26.59 3.21
N PHE A 115 -21.04 27.42 2.67
CA PHE A 115 -21.36 28.73 2.13
C PHE A 115 -21.52 28.73 0.59
N CYS A 116 -21.66 27.60 -0.06
CA CYS A 116 -21.72 27.47 -1.52
C CYS A 116 -22.88 28.23 -2.16
N TRP A 117 -23.94 28.51 -1.43
CA TRP A 117 -25.12 29.24 -1.88
C TRP A 117 -24.89 30.76 -1.98
N VAL A 118 -23.89 31.30 -1.24
CA VAL A 118 -23.50 32.74 -1.29
C VAL A 118 -22.48 33.00 -2.40
N ILE A 119 -21.76 31.96 -2.84
CA ILE A 119 -20.67 32.08 -3.80
C ILE A 119 -21.24 32.26 -5.20
N PRO A 120 -20.94 33.36 -5.90
CA PRO A 120 -21.43 33.54 -7.27
C PRO A 120 -20.74 32.52 -8.19
N ASN A 121 -21.52 32.03 -9.17
CA ASN A 121 -21.03 31.10 -10.20
C ASN A 121 -21.51 31.58 -11.57
N ASP A 122 -21.01 32.73 -11.91
CA ASP A 122 -21.30 33.51 -13.12
C ASP A 122 -19.98 33.91 -13.81
N ASP A 123 -20.04 34.73 -14.85
CA ASP A 123 -18.84 35.23 -15.53
C ASP A 123 -18.25 36.50 -14.89
N SER A 124 -18.66 36.85 -13.66
CA SER A 124 -18.16 38.02 -12.95
C SER A 124 -16.66 37.90 -12.65
N VAL A 125 -16.01 39.04 -12.46
CA VAL A 125 -14.60 39.12 -12.07
C VAL A 125 -14.37 38.40 -10.73
N PHE A 126 -15.34 38.50 -9.83
CA PHE A 126 -15.26 37.88 -8.51
C PHE A 126 -15.28 36.36 -8.59
N SER A 127 -16.17 35.77 -9.40
CA SER A 127 -16.21 34.32 -9.69
C SER A 127 -14.89 33.82 -10.30
N ARG A 128 -14.30 34.62 -11.19
CA ARG A 128 -13.00 34.27 -11.80
C ARG A 128 -11.85 34.28 -10.81
N ILE A 129 -11.82 35.23 -9.87
CA ILE A 129 -10.83 35.32 -8.79
C ILE A 129 -10.95 34.10 -7.86
N ILE A 130 -12.17 33.73 -7.46
CA ILE A 130 -12.43 32.54 -6.64
C ILE A 130 -11.89 31.31 -7.34
N PHE A 131 -12.25 31.10 -8.62
CA PHE A 131 -11.83 29.93 -9.37
C PHE A 131 -10.29 29.84 -9.50
N LEU A 132 -9.64 30.96 -9.80
CA LEU A 132 -8.16 31.03 -9.83
C LEU A 132 -7.55 30.70 -8.47
N GLY A 133 -8.15 31.20 -7.39
CA GLY A 133 -7.73 30.88 -6.01
C GLY A 133 -7.80 29.37 -5.71
N LEU A 134 -8.89 28.71 -6.15
CA LEU A 134 -9.05 27.26 -5.98
C LEU A 134 -7.99 26.46 -6.76
N LEU A 135 -7.66 26.85 -7.97
CA LEU A 135 -6.61 26.22 -8.76
C LEU A 135 -5.21 26.46 -8.17
N SER A 136 -4.97 27.71 -7.72
CA SER A 136 -3.71 28.06 -7.05
C SER A 136 -3.51 27.29 -5.74
N HIS A 137 -4.57 27.00 -5.00
CA HIS A 137 -4.52 26.18 -3.79
C HIS A 137 -3.97 24.78 -4.10
N ILE A 138 -4.44 24.09 -5.16
CA ILE A 138 -3.92 22.78 -5.55
C ILE A 138 -2.44 22.88 -5.93
N LEU A 139 -2.07 23.90 -6.72
CA LEU A 139 -0.70 24.12 -7.14
C LEU A 139 0.24 24.33 -5.94
N LEU A 140 -0.16 25.16 -4.96
CA LEU A 140 0.63 25.40 -3.75
C LEU A 140 0.84 24.14 -2.92
N TYR A 141 -0.20 23.30 -2.76
CA TYR A 141 -0.04 22.00 -2.10
C TYR A 141 0.87 21.05 -2.89
N GLY A 142 0.79 21.06 -4.20
CA GLY A 142 1.68 20.30 -5.07
C GLY A 142 3.14 20.72 -4.90
N LEU A 143 3.42 22.02 -4.96
CA LEU A 143 4.77 22.58 -4.77
C LEU A 143 5.31 22.32 -3.35
N TYR A 144 4.46 22.49 -2.32
CA TYR A 144 4.82 22.18 -0.94
C TYR A 144 5.14 20.71 -0.74
N THR A 145 4.33 19.81 -1.30
CA THR A 145 4.56 18.36 -1.23
C THR A 145 5.85 17.98 -1.96
N LEU A 146 6.12 18.59 -3.11
CA LEU A 146 7.34 18.38 -3.89
C LEU A 146 8.57 18.82 -3.09
N TYR A 147 8.55 20.03 -2.53
CA TYR A 147 9.63 20.55 -1.67
C TYR A 147 9.90 19.60 -0.49
N TRP A 148 8.83 19.16 0.19
CA TRP A 148 8.94 18.25 1.32
C TRP A 148 9.54 16.90 0.93
N LEU A 149 9.17 16.34 -0.23
CA LEU A 149 9.75 15.09 -0.74
C LEU A 149 11.25 15.24 -0.98
N PHE A 150 11.69 16.34 -1.56
CA PHE A 150 13.12 16.60 -1.77
C PHE A 150 13.88 16.76 -0.45
N ALA A 151 13.34 17.52 0.49
CA ALA A 151 13.93 17.74 1.81
C ALA A 151 14.12 16.43 2.60
N ASN A 152 13.22 15.44 2.40
CA ASN A 152 13.24 14.17 3.12
C ASN A 152 13.82 12.99 2.30
N LYS A 153 14.42 13.25 1.14
CA LYS A 153 14.97 12.21 0.26
C LYS A 153 15.92 11.25 0.98
N ASN A 154 16.79 11.75 1.84
CA ASN A 154 17.81 10.98 2.56
C ASN A 154 17.21 10.02 3.62
N GLN A 155 15.97 10.20 4.02
CA GLN A 155 15.27 9.28 4.93
C GLN A 155 14.71 8.03 4.21
N SER A 156 14.89 7.95 2.89
CA SER A 156 14.43 6.84 2.06
C SER A 156 15.41 5.67 2.13
N ASN A 157 15.10 4.67 2.95
CA ASN A 157 15.80 3.39 2.93
C ASN A 157 15.57 2.66 1.61
N HIS A 158 16.47 1.72 1.24
CA HIS A 158 16.44 0.98 -0.03
C HIS A 158 15.07 0.39 -0.40
N LYS A 159 14.27 -0.04 0.59
CA LYS A 159 12.88 -0.54 0.39
C LYS A 159 11.87 0.57 0.04
N ARG A 160 12.13 1.84 0.42
CA ARG A 160 11.21 2.97 0.20
C ARG A 160 11.50 3.77 -1.08
N TYR A 161 12.59 3.46 -1.76
CA TYR A 161 12.98 4.12 -3.00
C TYR A 161 11.84 4.11 -4.05
N LYS A 162 11.18 2.98 -4.26
CA LYS A 162 10.05 2.87 -5.20
C LYS A 162 8.86 3.74 -4.79
N VAL A 163 8.56 3.83 -3.48
CA VAL A 163 7.48 4.69 -2.97
C VAL A 163 7.83 6.17 -3.17
N TYR A 164 9.07 6.56 -2.93
CA TYR A 164 9.54 7.93 -3.15
C TYR A 164 9.33 8.37 -4.60
N TYR A 165 9.79 7.58 -5.58
CA TYR A 165 9.63 7.93 -7.00
C TYR A 165 8.18 7.90 -7.45
N TRP A 166 7.38 7.01 -6.90
CA TRP A 166 5.93 7.02 -7.12
C TRP A 166 5.29 8.32 -6.63
N LEU A 167 5.60 8.76 -5.41
CA LEU A 167 5.06 9.99 -4.85
C LEU A 167 5.55 11.21 -5.61
N LEU A 168 6.82 11.23 -6.00
CA LEU A 168 7.39 12.28 -6.84
C LEU A 168 6.63 12.38 -8.16
N PHE A 169 6.47 11.26 -8.87
CA PHE A 169 5.75 11.19 -10.13
C PHE A 169 4.29 11.67 -9.99
N PHE A 170 3.59 11.17 -8.98
CA PHE A 170 2.19 11.54 -8.70
C PHE A 170 2.04 13.03 -8.39
N THR A 171 2.96 13.59 -7.60
CA THR A 171 2.99 15.02 -7.26
C THR A 171 3.25 15.88 -8.49
N MET A 172 4.22 15.51 -9.33
CA MET A 172 4.52 16.19 -10.59
C MET A 172 3.33 16.19 -11.55
N LEU A 173 2.62 15.06 -11.67
CA LEU A 173 1.38 14.97 -12.46
C LEU A 173 0.30 15.92 -11.92
N THR A 174 0.14 16.03 -10.60
CA THR A 174 -0.84 16.95 -10.00
C THR A 174 -0.47 18.41 -10.29
N ILE A 175 0.80 18.77 -10.21
CA ILE A 175 1.29 20.12 -10.57
C ILE A 175 1.01 20.41 -12.05
N ALA A 176 1.37 19.48 -12.95
CA ALA A 176 1.13 19.62 -14.37
C ALA A 176 -0.36 19.83 -14.70
N MET A 177 -1.23 19.03 -14.07
CA MET A 177 -2.70 19.18 -14.21
C MET A 177 -3.18 20.54 -13.73
N SER A 178 -2.67 21.06 -12.61
CA SER A 178 -3.04 22.38 -12.08
C SER A 178 -2.61 23.49 -13.05
N LEU A 179 -1.40 23.41 -13.61
CA LEU A 179 -0.89 24.38 -14.58
C LEU A 179 -1.71 24.36 -15.87
N ILE A 180 -2.06 23.18 -16.37
CA ILE A 180 -2.92 23.04 -17.57
C ILE A 180 -4.31 23.66 -17.30
N GLN A 181 -4.91 23.41 -16.14
CA GLN A 181 -6.19 24.01 -15.80
C GLN A 181 -6.14 25.53 -15.67
N ILE A 182 -5.05 26.07 -15.13
CA ILE A 182 -4.80 27.53 -15.13
C ILE A 182 -4.65 28.02 -16.57
N GLY A 183 -3.92 27.32 -17.44
CA GLY A 183 -3.78 27.65 -18.86
C GLY A 183 -5.09 27.65 -19.62
N VAL A 184 -5.99 26.71 -19.32
CA VAL A 184 -7.35 26.70 -19.88
C VAL A 184 -8.18 27.89 -19.38
N PHE A 185 -8.09 28.19 -18.08
CA PHE A 185 -8.76 29.34 -17.49
C PHE A 185 -8.30 30.66 -18.13
N LEU A 186 -7.01 30.78 -18.42
CA LEU A 186 -6.44 31.94 -19.13
C LEU A 186 -6.67 31.90 -20.65
N ARG A 187 -7.40 30.89 -21.17
CA ARG A 187 -7.67 30.65 -22.59
C ARG A 187 -6.42 30.41 -23.45
N ILE A 188 -5.32 30.02 -22.86
CA ILE A 188 -4.06 29.65 -23.55
C ILE A 188 -4.15 28.20 -24.06
N VAL A 189 -4.82 27.32 -23.31
CA VAL A 189 -4.95 25.90 -23.63
C VAL A 189 -6.42 25.59 -23.97
N PRO A 190 -6.71 24.82 -25.03
CA PRO A 190 -8.08 24.41 -25.35
C PRO A 190 -8.69 23.56 -24.22
N TYR A 191 -9.97 23.78 -23.93
CA TYR A 191 -10.68 23.07 -22.84
C TYR A 191 -10.71 21.55 -23.05
N LEU A 192 -10.88 21.08 -24.27
CA LEU A 192 -10.88 19.65 -24.64
C LEU A 192 -9.61 18.92 -24.18
N SER A 193 -8.46 19.61 -24.18
CA SER A 193 -7.18 19.04 -23.77
C SER A 193 -7.19 18.53 -22.34
N THR A 194 -8.00 19.13 -21.45
CA THR A 194 -8.06 18.72 -20.03
C THR A 194 -8.70 17.36 -19.83
N ALA A 195 -9.80 17.07 -20.53
CA ALA A 195 -10.50 15.80 -20.43
C ALA A 195 -9.64 14.64 -20.96
N PHE A 196 -8.95 14.87 -22.09
CA PHE A 196 -8.03 13.90 -22.67
C PHE A 196 -6.83 13.62 -21.73
N LEU A 197 -6.14 14.67 -21.28
CA LEU A 197 -4.98 14.56 -20.40
C LEU A 197 -5.35 13.91 -19.05
N PHE A 198 -6.50 14.27 -18.49
CA PHE A 198 -6.99 13.64 -17.28
C PHE A 198 -7.16 12.13 -17.46
N SER A 199 -7.85 11.70 -18.51
CA SER A 199 -8.09 10.28 -18.77
C SER A 199 -6.78 9.52 -19.01
N ALA A 200 -5.85 10.10 -19.75
CA ALA A 200 -4.52 9.53 -19.96
C ALA A 200 -3.74 9.38 -18.65
N ILE A 201 -3.76 10.42 -17.80
CA ILE A 201 -3.09 10.39 -16.49
C ILE A 201 -3.69 9.31 -15.58
N VAL A 202 -5.02 9.26 -15.47
CA VAL A 202 -5.69 8.25 -14.63
C VAL A 202 -5.41 6.83 -15.12
N LEU A 203 -5.39 6.62 -16.44
CA LEU A 203 -5.04 5.33 -17.03
C LEU A 203 -3.59 4.93 -16.71
N VAL A 204 -2.64 5.86 -16.84
CA VAL A 204 -1.23 5.64 -16.46
C VAL A 204 -1.10 5.30 -14.98
N LEU A 205 -1.81 6.04 -14.11
CA LEU A 205 -1.84 5.76 -12.67
C LEU A 205 -2.39 4.37 -12.37
N LEU A 206 -3.48 3.96 -13.03
CA LEU A 206 -4.06 2.63 -12.86
C LEU A 206 -3.10 1.53 -13.33
N ILE A 207 -2.51 1.66 -14.52
CA ILE A 207 -1.54 0.68 -15.04
C ILE A 207 -0.34 0.56 -14.10
N TYR A 208 0.16 1.68 -13.60
CA TYR A 208 1.27 1.69 -12.65
C TYR A 208 0.88 1.02 -11.32
N ALA A 209 -0.32 1.29 -10.82
CA ALA A 209 -0.88 0.67 -9.62
C ALA A 209 -0.98 -0.86 -9.75
N LEU A 210 -1.51 -1.34 -10.88
CA LEU A 210 -1.65 -2.78 -11.17
C LEU A 210 -0.30 -3.49 -11.27
N ARG A 211 0.71 -2.83 -11.85
CA ARG A 211 2.08 -3.36 -11.93
C ARG A 211 2.83 -3.34 -10.60
N ASN A 212 2.41 -2.49 -9.66
CA ASN A 212 3.10 -2.28 -8.39
C ASN A 212 2.15 -2.42 -7.18
N PRO A 213 1.50 -3.58 -6.99
CA PRO A 213 0.50 -3.77 -5.95
C PRO A 213 1.03 -3.56 -4.52
N PHE A 214 2.36 -3.65 -4.32
CA PHE A 214 3.01 -3.39 -3.04
C PHE A 214 2.84 -1.93 -2.56
N LEU A 215 2.62 -0.95 -3.47
CA LEU A 215 2.39 0.45 -3.12
C LEU A 215 1.10 0.67 -2.33
N PHE A 216 0.14 -0.24 -2.50
CA PHE A 216 -1.20 -0.15 -1.92
C PHE A 216 -1.45 -1.21 -0.85
N LYS A 217 -0.57 -2.23 -0.73
CA LYS A 217 -0.69 -3.24 0.32
C LYS A 217 -0.35 -2.65 1.68
N ILE A 218 -1.13 -3.03 2.67
CA ILE A 218 -0.73 -2.88 4.06
C ILE A 218 0.54 -3.70 4.24
N GLU A 219 1.70 -3.06 4.48
CA GLU A 219 2.74 -3.76 5.23
C GLU A 219 2.05 -4.20 6.52
N ASN A 220 1.87 -5.50 6.67
CA ASN A 220 1.17 -6.05 7.83
C ASN A 220 1.86 -5.53 9.09
N LYS A 221 1.32 -4.47 9.66
CA LYS A 221 1.69 -3.94 10.97
C LYS A 221 1.25 -4.90 12.09
N LYS A 222 1.39 -6.21 11.84
CA LYS A 222 1.10 -7.23 12.86
C LYS A 222 1.88 -6.94 14.16
N TYR A 223 2.93 -6.13 14.05
CA TYR A 223 3.87 -5.84 15.14
C TYR A 223 4.09 -4.33 15.41
N ALA A 224 3.29 -3.42 14.83
CA ALA A 224 3.48 -1.97 14.99
C ALA A 224 3.40 -1.45 16.45
N ASN A 225 2.83 -2.21 17.37
CA ASN A 225 2.73 -1.92 18.80
C ASN A 225 3.70 -2.80 19.63
N SER A 226 4.71 -3.41 19.02
CA SER A 226 5.71 -4.15 19.80
C SER A 226 6.82 -3.19 20.21
N SER A 227 7.13 -3.17 21.49
CA SER A 227 8.22 -2.41 22.11
C SER A 227 9.61 -2.95 21.77
N LEU A 228 9.74 -3.89 20.79
CA LEU A 228 10.99 -4.50 20.44
C LEU A 228 11.87 -3.55 19.61
N THR A 229 12.99 -3.17 20.16
CA THR A 229 14.08 -2.51 19.43
C THR A 229 14.86 -3.52 18.58
N ASN A 230 15.58 -3.07 17.55
CA ASN A 230 16.45 -3.95 16.76
C ASN A 230 17.49 -4.69 17.60
N GLN A 231 17.95 -4.08 18.69
CA GLN A 231 18.91 -4.68 19.62
C GLN A 231 18.27 -5.83 20.40
N ASN A 232 17.04 -5.66 20.88
CA ASN A 232 16.29 -6.72 21.56
C ASN A 232 15.97 -7.90 20.62
N ILE A 233 15.66 -7.62 19.35
CA ILE A 233 15.41 -8.68 18.36
C ILE A 233 16.64 -9.56 18.18
N LYS A 234 17.84 -8.98 18.14
CA LYS A 234 19.10 -9.75 18.06
C LYS A 234 19.29 -10.64 19.28
N VAL A 235 19.14 -10.10 20.49
CA VAL A 235 19.27 -10.87 21.75
C VAL A 235 18.29 -12.04 21.79
N TYR A 236 17.02 -11.82 21.46
CA TYR A 236 16.02 -12.89 21.46
C TYR A 236 16.24 -13.91 20.33
N LEU A 237 16.80 -13.48 19.20
CA LEU A 237 17.18 -14.39 18.13
C LEU A 237 18.33 -15.30 18.57
N ASP A 238 19.34 -14.77 19.26
CA ASP A 238 20.49 -15.53 19.76
C ASP A 238 20.02 -16.58 20.81
N GLN A 239 19.12 -16.18 21.72
CA GLN A 239 18.49 -17.10 22.67
C GLN A 239 17.66 -18.18 21.96
N LEU A 240 16.88 -17.82 20.97
CA LEU A 240 16.08 -18.75 20.17
C LEU A 240 16.98 -19.76 19.43
N THR A 241 18.07 -19.29 18.85
CA THR A 241 19.06 -20.14 18.18
C THR A 241 19.67 -21.13 19.13
N TYR A 242 20.09 -20.71 20.33
CA TYR A 242 20.58 -21.59 21.38
C TYR A 242 19.56 -22.69 21.74
N LEU A 243 18.28 -22.35 21.95
CA LEU A 243 17.24 -23.33 22.27
C LEU A 243 16.99 -24.34 21.13
N MET A 244 17.25 -23.94 19.89
CA MET A 244 17.14 -24.85 18.74
C MET A 244 18.38 -25.73 18.58
N ASP A 245 19.56 -25.16 18.65
CA ASP A 245 20.79 -25.85 18.30
C ASP A 245 21.31 -26.75 19.47
N GLU A 246 21.26 -26.23 20.71
CA GLU A 246 21.76 -26.93 21.89
C GLU A 246 20.66 -27.76 22.59
N GLU A 247 19.51 -27.15 22.91
CA GLU A 247 18.43 -27.89 23.60
C GLU A 247 17.56 -28.72 22.66
N LYS A 248 17.68 -28.52 21.34
CA LYS A 248 16.88 -29.20 20.27
C LYS A 248 15.39 -29.25 20.55
N LEU A 249 14.85 -28.19 21.09
CA LEU A 249 13.42 -28.11 21.49
C LEU A 249 12.45 -28.41 20.36
N PHE A 250 12.87 -28.30 19.09
CA PHE A 250 12.07 -28.66 17.94
C PHE A 250 11.72 -30.15 17.88
N LEU A 251 12.46 -31.02 18.59
CA LEU A 251 12.20 -32.47 18.68
C LEU A 251 10.97 -32.77 19.56
N ASP A 252 10.59 -31.88 20.51
CA ASP A 252 9.34 -32.04 21.25
C ASP A 252 8.13 -31.88 20.30
N PRO A 253 7.33 -32.98 20.08
CA PRO A 253 6.16 -32.89 19.22
C PRO A 253 5.07 -31.94 19.77
N LYS A 254 5.11 -31.63 21.09
CA LYS A 254 4.15 -30.75 21.78
C LYS A 254 4.67 -29.33 21.94
N ILE A 255 5.80 -28.96 21.30
CA ILE A 255 6.32 -27.59 21.34
C ILE A 255 5.33 -26.61 20.67
N THR A 256 5.05 -25.51 21.33
CA THR A 256 4.16 -24.45 20.83
C THR A 256 4.87 -23.11 20.88
N LEU A 257 4.38 -22.15 20.08
CA LEU A 257 4.88 -20.77 20.12
C LEU A 257 4.84 -20.20 21.56
N THR A 258 3.77 -20.51 22.30
CA THR A 258 3.59 -20.06 23.70
C THR A 258 4.62 -20.68 24.63
N LYS A 259 4.86 -22.00 24.54
CA LYS A 259 5.88 -22.65 25.37
C LYS A 259 7.28 -22.09 25.10
N LEU A 260 7.61 -21.87 23.82
CA LEU A 260 8.90 -21.35 23.41
C LEU A 260 9.07 -19.88 23.82
N SER A 261 8.03 -19.06 23.68
CA SER A 261 8.07 -17.66 24.10
C SER A 261 8.23 -17.50 25.62
N ASN A 262 7.61 -18.37 26.40
CA ASN A 262 7.77 -18.38 27.86
C ASN A 262 9.21 -18.73 28.28
N LYS A 263 9.87 -19.65 27.57
CA LYS A 263 11.29 -19.99 27.85
C LYS A 263 12.25 -18.81 27.59
N ILE A 264 11.93 -17.97 26.58
CA ILE A 264 12.71 -16.77 26.23
C ILE A 264 12.32 -15.57 27.11
N GLY A 265 11.21 -15.65 27.85
CA GLY A 265 10.71 -14.55 28.70
C GLY A 265 10.01 -13.41 27.93
N ILE A 266 9.42 -13.72 26.77
CA ILE A 266 8.71 -12.76 25.92
C ILE A 266 7.30 -13.27 25.56
N THR A 267 6.45 -12.37 25.05
CA THR A 267 5.12 -12.79 24.60
C THR A 267 5.19 -13.58 23.29
N SER A 268 4.21 -14.46 23.04
CA SER A 268 4.11 -15.21 21.77
C SER A 268 4.06 -14.28 20.55
N LYS A 269 3.47 -13.08 20.70
CA LYS A 269 3.45 -12.06 19.65
C LYS A 269 4.85 -11.52 19.34
N GLN A 270 5.65 -11.26 20.37
CA GLN A 270 7.04 -10.81 20.22
C GLN A 270 7.92 -11.90 19.59
N LEU A 271 7.80 -13.16 20.05
CA LEU A 271 8.55 -14.27 19.45
C LEU A 271 8.18 -14.49 17.99
N SER A 272 6.89 -14.45 17.65
CA SER A 272 6.43 -14.51 16.24
C SER A 272 7.01 -13.38 15.40
N GLN A 273 7.19 -12.18 15.98
CA GLN A 273 7.82 -11.04 15.30
C GLN A 273 9.32 -11.28 15.09
N VAL A 274 10.05 -11.76 16.10
CA VAL A 274 11.49 -12.09 16.01
C VAL A 274 11.73 -13.07 14.87
N ILE A 275 10.97 -14.19 14.85
CA ILE A 275 11.11 -15.21 13.80
C ILE A 275 10.83 -14.62 12.40
N ASN A 276 9.72 -13.89 12.27
CA ASN A 276 9.31 -13.35 10.97
C ASN A 276 10.31 -12.30 10.44
N GLN A 277 10.76 -11.39 11.29
CA GLN A 277 11.68 -10.32 10.87
C GLN A 277 13.09 -10.83 10.60
N SER A 278 13.56 -11.87 11.36
CA SER A 278 14.93 -12.36 11.25
C SER A 278 15.08 -13.46 10.20
N LYS A 279 14.07 -14.32 9.99
CA LYS A 279 14.14 -15.50 9.12
C LYS A 279 13.15 -15.44 7.95
N ASN A 280 12.24 -14.44 7.92
CA ASN A 280 11.16 -14.32 6.93
C ASN A 280 10.25 -15.55 6.88
N GLU A 281 10.06 -16.22 8.02
CA GLU A 281 9.28 -17.43 8.21
C GLU A 281 8.23 -17.24 9.30
N ASN A 282 7.14 -18.00 9.25
CA ASN A 282 6.27 -18.12 10.41
C ASN A 282 6.78 -19.22 11.36
N TYR A 283 6.25 -19.27 12.59
CA TYR A 283 6.65 -20.26 13.61
C TYR A 283 6.60 -21.71 13.11
N SER A 284 5.53 -22.09 12.40
CA SER A 284 5.40 -23.47 11.91
C SER A 284 6.45 -23.81 10.85
N GLN A 285 6.77 -22.87 9.97
CA GLN A 285 7.82 -23.04 8.97
C GLN A 285 9.19 -23.11 9.62
N PHE A 286 9.43 -22.26 10.63
CA PHE A 286 10.68 -22.24 11.38
C PHE A 286 10.96 -23.58 12.07
N ILE A 287 10.00 -24.12 12.82
CA ILE A 287 10.13 -25.44 13.48
C ILE A 287 10.25 -26.56 12.45
N ALA A 288 9.44 -26.56 11.40
CA ALA A 288 9.51 -27.58 10.34
C ALA A 288 10.89 -27.61 9.68
N ARG A 289 11.50 -26.46 9.44
CA ARG A 289 12.86 -26.38 8.86
C ARG A 289 13.90 -27.05 9.76
N HIS A 290 13.91 -26.79 11.07
CA HIS A 290 14.84 -27.44 12.00
C HIS A 290 14.61 -28.97 12.04
N ARG A 291 13.35 -29.42 12.09
CA ARG A 291 12.99 -30.84 12.06
C ARG A 291 13.44 -31.54 10.77
N ILE A 292 13.25 -30.89 9.62
CA ILE A 292 13.69 -31.47 8.34
C ILE A 292 15.21 -31.46 8.21
N THR A 293 15.90 -30.47 8.75
CA THR A 293 17.37 -30.45 8.80
C THR A 293 17.88 -31.63 9.62
N GLU A 294 17.29 -31.92 10.75
CA GLU A 294 17.66 -33.10 11.57
C GLU A 294 17.29 -34.41 10.86
N ALA A 295 16.12 -34.48 10.24
CA ALA A 295 15.73 -35.66 9.46
C ALA A 295 16.72 -35.94 8.29
N LYS A 296 17.19 -34.91 7.59
CA LYS A 296 18.25 -35.06 6.58
C LYS A 296 19.52 -35.63 7.18
N ARG A 297 19.94 -35.11 8.35
CA ARG A 297 21.11 -35.61 9.06
C ARG A 297 20.96 -37.09 9.41
N LEU A 298 19.81 -37.49 9.98
CA LEU A 298 19.55 -38.91 10.34
C LEU A 298 19.51 -39.80 9.12
N LEU A 299 18.89 -39.38 8.01
CA LEU A 299 18.82 -40.18 6.78
C LEU A 299 20.18 -40.41 6.13
N GLN A 300 21.20 -39.65 6.45
CA GLN A 300 22.59 -39.83 5.98
C GLN A 300 23.43 -40.74 6.86
N LEU A 301 22.98 -41.07 8.07
CA LEU A 301 23.73 -41.91 8.99
C LEU A 301 23.53 -43.40 8.63
N PRO A 302 24.62 -44.20 8.58
CA PRO A 302 24.56 -45.64 8.29
C PRO A 302 23.62 -46.41 9.23
N GLU A 303 23.59 -46.05 10.48
CA GLU A 303 22.76 -46.67 11.52
C GLU A 303 21.25 -46.50 11.27
N TYR A 304 20.83 -45.45 10.51
CA TYR A 304 19.42 -45.18 10.18
C TYR A 304 18.96 -45.70 8.80
N GLN A 305 19.84 -46.36 8.07
CA GLN A 305 19.52 -46.87 6.72
C GLN A 305 18.33 -47.82 6.70
N ASN A 306 18.24 -48.70 7.70
CA ASN A 306 17.16 -49.70 7.81
C ASN A 306 15.92 -49.21 8.58
N TYR A 307 15.97 -47.96 9.11
CA TYR A 307 14.84 -47.44 9.84
C TYR A 307 13.71 -47.01 8.89
N LYS A 308 12.45 -47.22 9.36
CA LYS A 308 11.30 -46.74 8.64
C LYS A 308 11.31 -45.21 8.60
N ILE A 309 10.99 -44.62 7.45
CA ILE A 309 10.85 -43.16 7.30
C ILE A 309 9.89 -42.58 8.35
N SER A 310 8.82 -43.33 8.71
CA SER A 310 7.89 -42.94 9.75
C SER A 310 8.54 -42.81 11.15
N SER A 311 9.44 -43.72 11.50
CA SER A 311 10.15 -43.62 12.77
C SER A 311 11.02 -42.36 12.82
N ILE A 312 11.80 -42.11 11.76
CA ILE A 312 12.62 -40.89 11.65
C ILE A 312 11.74 -39.61 11.73
N ALA A 313 10.55 -39.64 11.11
CA ALA A 313 9.64 -38.50 11.20
C ALA A 313 9.19 -38.20 12.63
N TYR A 314 8.86 -39.23 13.42
CA TYR A 314 8.48 -39.10 14.82
C TYR A 314 9.67 -38.69 15.71
N ASP A 315 10.86 -39.27 15.49
CA ASP A 315 12.09 -38.92 16.21
C ASP A 315 12.47 -37.45 15.97
N CYS A 316 12.14 -36.90 14.80
CA CYS A 316 12.31 -35.48 14.48
C CYS A 316 11.17 -34.59 15.04
N GLY A 317 10.23 -35.12 15.80
CA GLY A 317 9.17 -34.36 16.49
C GLY A 317 7.93 -34.10 15.66
N PHE A 318 7.73 -34.74 14.50
CA PHE A 318 6.47 -34.61 13.77
C PHE A 318 5.36 -35.43 14.40
N ASN A 319 4.14 -34.90 14.46
CA ASN A 319 2.98 -35.60 14.99
C ASN A 319 2.31 -36.55 13.98
N SER A 320 2.65 -36.44 12.69
CA SER A 320 2.12 -37.32 11.63
C SER A 320 3.06 -37.39 10.45
N ILE A 321 3.04 -38.55 9.78
CA ILE A 321 3.82 -38.79 8.53
C ILE A 321 3.37 -37.85 7.42
N SER A 322 2.08 -37.53 7.33
CA SER A 322 1.57 -36.61 6.30
C SER A 322 2.19 -35.23 6.42
N SER A 323 2.28 -34.68 7.64
CA SER A 323 2.90 -33.35 7.90
C SER A 323 4.40 -33.38 7.61
N PHE A 324 5.08 -34.48 7.96
CA PHE A 324 6.49 -34.68 7.64
C PHE A 324 6.72 -34.68 6.11
N ASN A 325 6.01 -35.55 5.37
CA ASN A 325 6.19 -35.67 3.91
C ASN A 325 5.94 -34.34 3.21
N THR A 326 4.88 -33.61 3.61
CA THR A 326 4.57 -32.28 3.06
C THR A 326 5.70 -31.29 3.33
N ALA A 327 6.22 -31.23 4.55
CA ALA A 327 7.31 -30.35 4.93
C ALA A 327 8.62 -30.74 4.24
N PHE A 328 8.93 -32.03 4.19
CA PHE A 328 10.14 -32.57 3.56
C PHE A 328 10.19 -32.22 2.08
N LYS A 329 9.12 -32.54 1.33
CA LYS A 329 9.03 -32.23 -0.10
C LYS A 329 9.09 -30.72 -0.37
N LYS A 330 8.45 -29.91 0.48
CA LYS A 330 8.45 -28.44 0.33
C LYS A 330 9.85 -27.83 0.56
N ILE A 331 10.66 -28.39 1.46
CA ILE A 331 11.97 -27.83 1.85
C ILE A 331 13.09 -28.39 0.97
N THR A 332 13.00 -29.65 0.55
CA THR A 332 14.07 -30.36 -0.19
C THR A 332 13.78 -30.55 -1.67
N ASN A 333 12.54 -30.28 -2.12
CA ASN A 333 12.01 -30.57 -3.45
C ASN A 333 11.98 -32.08 -3.83
N THR A 334 12.31 -32.99 -2.91
CA THR A 334 12.31 -34.45 -3.08
C THR A 334 11.56 -35.13 -1.95
N THR A 335 11.22 -36.42 -2.09
CA THR A 335 10.67 -37.19 -0.97
C THR A 335 11.80 -37.68 -0.07
N ALA A 336 11.48 -38.01 1.20
CA ALA A 336 12.46 -38.55 2.14
C ALA A 336 13.03 -39.91 1.67
N VAL A 337 12.23 -40.72 0.96
CA VAL A 337 12.67 -41.97 0.35
C VAL A 337 13.69 -41.69 -0.73
N GLN A 338 13.35 -40.87 -1.71
CA GLN A 338 14.26 -40.50 -2.81
C GLN A 338 15.55 -39.86 -2.26
N PHE A 339 15.44 -39.00 -1.24
CA PHE A 339 16.60 -38.38 -0.61
C PHE A 339 17.55 -39.41 -0.01
N ARG A 340 17.02 -40.45 0.65
CA ARG A 340 17.82 -41.53 1.22
C ARG A 340 18.49 -42.38 0.12
N GLU A 341 17.77 -42.72 -0.93
CA GLU A 341 18.30 -43.50 -2.08
C GLU A 341 19.46 -42.79 -2.78
N THR A 342 19.30 -41.48 -3.06
CA THR A 342 20.38 -40.68 -3.67
C THR A 342 21.63 -40.55 -2.82
N GLN A 343 21.52 -40.69 -1.51
CA GLN A 343 22.70 -40.69 -0.61
C GLN A 343 23.40 -42.04 -0.58
N LEU A 344 22.67 -43.17 -0.77
CA LEU A 344 23.23 -44.52 -0.83
C LEU A 344 24.01 -44.73 -2.14
N ASP A 345 23.55 -44.14 -3.25
CA ASP A 345 24.26 -44.24 -4.54
C ASP A 345 25.54 -43.38 -4.61
N SER A 346 25.77 -42.51 -3.62
CA SER A 346 26.92 -41.62 -3.54
C SER A 346 28.01 -42.07 -2.56
N LEU A 347 27.79 -43.18 -1.87
CA LEU A 347 28.74 -43.85 -0.97
C LEU A 347 29.36 -45.08 -1.66
#